data_23d69dd06a3fc0609ee49ce9c3dac40e
#
_entry.id   23d69dd06a3fc0609ee49ce9c3dac40e
#
_cell.length_a   1.000
_cell.length_b   1.000
_cell.length_c   1.000
_cell.angle_alpha   90.00
_cell.angle_beta   90.00
_cell.angle_gamma   90.00
#
_symmetry.space_group_name_H-M   'P 1'
#
loop_
_entity.id
_entity.type
_entity.pdbx_description
1 polymer ?
#
loop_
_entity_poly.entity_id
_entity_poly.type
_entity_poly.pdbx_seq_one_letter_code
_entity_poly.pdbx_strand_id
1 'polypeptide(L)'
;MCENREVAEFFEKAAKGHDAKKVANWMMGDFFAMLNEKKIPLEESPVSAENLGKLVELVTSNVINGKTAKDVFAIMAETGENPEKIVEEKGLKQVTDTAAIEAVIDSVIAANPDNTAAYRAGKVALMGWFVGQVMKASGGKANPGVVNELLKKKLA
;
A
#
# COMPACT_ATOMS: atom_id res chain seq x y z
N MET A 1 -29.38 -18.68 5.42
CA MET A 1 -29.02 -18.60 6.85
C MET A 1 -27.58 -19.03 7.15
N CYS A 2 -27.00 -19.95 6.39
CA CYS A 2 -25.60 -20.39 6.62
C CYS A 2 -24.55 -19.36 6.16
N GLU A 3 -24.82 -18.63 5.10
CA GLU A 3 -23.87 -17.65 4.52
C GLU A 3 -23.38 -16.59 5.50
N ASN A 4 -24.24 -16.11 6.39
CA ASN A 4 -23.85 -15.08 7.35
C ASN A 4 -22.88 -15.58 8.44
N ARG A 5 -22.98 -16.86 8.79
CA ARG A 5 -22.12 -17.49 9.79
C ARG A 5 -20.72 -17.72 9.23
N GLU A 6 -20.65 -18.23 8.02
CA GLU A 6 -19.38 -18.46 7.30
C GLU A 6 -18.61 -17.17 7.07
N VAL A 7 -19.32 -16.11 6.66
CA VAL A 7 -18.76 -14.77 6.53
C VAL A 7 -18.22 -14.26 7.86
N ALA A 8 -18.96 -14.44 8.95
CA ALA A 8 -18.53 -14.01 10.28
C ALA A 8 -17.29 -14.79 10.75
N GLU A 9 -17.27 -16.11 10.57
CA GLU A 9 -16.12 -16.96 10.94
C GLU A 9 -14.89 -16.62 10.11
N PHE A 10 -15.06 -16.36 8.81
CA PHE A 10 -13.98 -15.92 7.94
C PHE A 10 -13.43 -14.56 8.39
N PHE A 11 -14.32 -13.62 8.68
CA PHE A 11 -13.94 -12.31 9.18
C PHE A 11 -13.17 -12.39 10.52
N GLU A 12 -13.65 -13.18 11.47
CA GLU A 12 -12.98 -13.38 12.75
C GLU A 12 -11.56 -13.94 12.58
N LYS A 13 -11.40 -14.91 11.70
CA LYS A 13 -10.07 -15.47 11.37
C LYS A 13 -9.18 -14.43 10.70
N ALA A 14 -9.70 -13.69 9.74
CA ALA A 14 -8.94 -12.66 9.03
C ALA A 14 -8.57 -11.49 9.94
N ALA A 15 -9.45 -11.11 10.85
CA ALA A 15 -9.22 -10.01 11.80
C ALA A 15 -8.35 -10.39 13.00
N LYS A 16 -8.11 -11.68 13.23
CA LYS A 16 -7.34 -12.15 14.38
C LYS A 16 -5.90 -11.62 14.36
N GLY A 17 -5.61 -10.73 15.29
CA GLY A 17 -4.29 -10.08 15.38
C GLY A 17 -4.09 -8.89 14.42
N HIS A 18 -5.12 -8.50 13.68
CA HIS A 18 -5.09 -7.42 12.71
C HIS A 18 -6.15 -6.36 12.98
N ASP A 19 -6.10 -5.24 12.27
CA ASP A 19 -7.11 -4.18 12.37
C ASP A 19 -8.45 -4.66 11.75
N ALA A 20 -9.40 -5.03 12.61
CA ALA A 20 -10.71 -5.54 12.21
C ALA A 20 -11.48 -4.60 11.28
N LYS A 21 -11.37 -3.31 11.49
CA LYS A 21 -12.03 -2.30 10.64
C LYS A 21 -11.48 -2.29 9.22
N LYS A 22 -10.18 -2.38 9.07
CA LYS A 22 -9.54 -2.47 7.76
C LYS A 22 -9.83 -3.79 7.07
N VAL A 23 -9.81 -4.89 7.80
CA VAL A 23 -10.21 -6.21 7.29
C VAL A 23 -11.65 -6.19 6.80
N ALA A 24 -12.57 -5.62 7.57
CA ALA A 24 -13.97 -5.48 7.16
C ALA A 24 -14.11 -4.66 5.86
N ASN A 25 -13.41 -3.55 5.74
CA ASN A 25 -13.42 -2.73 4.52
C ASN A 25 -12.93 -3.52 3.30
N TRP A 26 -11.86 -4.28 3.44
CA TRP A 26 -11.35 -5.15 2.37
C TRP A 26 -12.34 -6.26 1.99
N MET A 27 -12.96 -6.89 2.98
CA MET A 27 -13.97 -7.92 2.73
C MET A 27 -15.19 -7.36 2.01
N MET A 28 -15.74 -6.27 2.49
CA MET A 28 -16.95 -5.65 1.93
C MET A 28 -16.72 -5.02 0.56
N GLY A 29 -15.50 -4.57 0.27
CA GLY A 29 -15.13 -4.02 -1.01
C GLY A 29 -14.54 -5.06 -1.97
N ASP A 30 -13.23 -5.15 -1.99
CA ASP A 30 -12.49 -5.91 -3.00
C ASP A 30 -12.72 -7.44 -2.94
N PHE A 31 -12.85 -8.01 -1.73
CA PHE A 31 -13.01 -9.45 -1.56
C PHE A 31 -14.36 -9.96 -2.08
N PHE A 32 -15.46 -9.37 -1.66
CA PHE A 32 -16.78 -9.76 -2.15
C PHE A 32 -16.97 -9.41 -3.62
N ALA A 33 -16.40 -8.32 -4.10
CA ALA A 33 -16.40 -7.98 -5.52
C ALA A 33 -15.73 -9.09 -6.35
N MET A 34 -14.60 -9.61 -5.90
CA MET A 34 -13.90 -10.72 -6.54
C MET A 34 -14.73 -12.00 -6.54
N LEU A 35 -15.37 -12.35 -5.42
CA LEU A 35 -16.24 -13.52 -5.34
C LEU A 35 -17.42 -13.43 -6.31
N ASN A 36 -18.03 -12.25 -6.39
CA ASN A 36 -19.15 -12.01 -7.31
C ASN A 36 -18.70 -12.05 -8.78
N GLU A 37 -17.55 -11.48 -9.10
CA GLU A 37 -17.00 -11.50 -10.45
C GLU A 37 -16.67 -12.92 -10.92
N LYS A 38 -16.04 -13.69 -10.06
CA LYS A 38 -15.71 -15.10 -10.32
C LYS A 38 -16.88 -16.05 -10.16
N LYS A 39 -18.00 -15.57 -9.61
CA LYS A 39 -19.21 -16.36 -9.31
C LYS A 39 -18.92 -17.61 -8.46
N ILE A 40 -18.06 -17.45 -7.48
CA ILE A 40 -17.69 -18.52 -6.53
C ILE A 40 -18.20 -18.19 -5.13
N PRO A 41 -18.58 -19.22 -4.34
CA PRO A 41 -18.95 -19.02 -2.95
C PRO A 41 -17.71 -18.73 -2.08
N LEU A 42 -17.95 -18.18 -0.89
CA LEU A 42 -16.89 -17.87 0.07
C LEU A 42 -16.01 -19.08 0.41
N GLU A 43 -16.61 -20.26 0.50
CA GLU A 43 -15.94 -21.51 0.81
C GLU A 43 -14.89 -21.93 -0.24
N GLU A 44 -15.15 -21.59 -1.49
CA GLU A 44 -14.27 -21.88 -2.63
C GLU A 44 -13.31 -20.72 -2.95
N SER A 45 -13.25 -19.71 -2.08
CA SER A 45 -12.35 -18.56 -2.27
C SER A 45 -10.89 -19.00 -2.37
N PRO A 46 -10.15 -18.58 -3.40
CA PRO A 46 -8.72 -18.81 -3.50
C PRO A 46 -7.92 -18.05 -2.43
N VAL A 47 -8.51 -17.00 -1.85
CA VAL A 47 -7.90 -16.19 -0.79
C VAL A 47 -8.39 -16.68 0.56
N SER A 48 -7.49 -17.23 1.37
CA SER A 48 -7.82 -17.65 2.74
C SER A 48 -8.00 -16.45 3.67
N ALA A 49 -8.71 -16.65 4.78
CA ALA A 49 -8.87 -15.64 5.83
C ALA A 49 -7.52 -15.15 6.37
N GLU A 50 -6.59 -16.07 6.59
CA GLU A 50 -5.23 -15.77 7.06
C GLU A 50 -4.46 -14.90 6.06
N ASN A 51 -4.52 -15.22 4.78
CA ASN A 51 -3.87 -14.45 3.72
C ASN A 51 -4.48 -13.06 3.59
N LEU A 52 -5.79 -12.92 3.70
CA LEU A 52 -6.45 -11.61 3.70
C LEU A 52 -5.99 -10.76 4.90
N GLY A 53 -5.92 -11.35 6.08
CA GLY A 53 -5.40 -10.69 7.29
C GLY A 53 -3.95 -10.22 7.11
N LYS A 54 -3.09 -11.05 6.57
CA LYS A 54 -1.69 -10.69 6.25
C LYS A 54 -1.59 -9.56 5.24
N LEU A 55 -2.42 -9.56 4.20
CA LEU A 55 -2.48 -8.47 3.23
C LEU A 55 -2.84 -7.14 3.90
N VAL A 56 -3.84 -7.14 4.76
CA VAL A 56 -4.24 -5.95 5.54
C VAL A 56 -3.11 -5.51 6.47
N GLU A 57 -2.40 -6.43 7.10
CA GLU A 57 -1.22 -6.12 7.92
C GLU A 57 -0.11 -5.44 7.12
N LEU A 58 0.19 -5.94 5.93
CA LEU A 58 1.19 -5.32 5.04
C LEU A 58 0.82 -3.86 4.69
N VAL A 59 -0.45 -3.57 4.49
CA VAL A 59 -0.94 -2.20 4.28
C VAL A 59 -0.83 -1.36 5.55
N THR A 60 -1.23 -1.92 6.68
CA THR A 60 -1.23 -1.23 7.98
C THR A 60 0.17 -0.89 8.46
N SER A 61 1.13 -1.78 8.22
CA SER A 61 2.55 -1.58 8.55
C SER A 61 3.32 -0.74 7.52
N ASN A 62 2.64 -0.23 6.49
CA ASN A 62 3.24 0.54 5.39
C ASN A 62 4.31 -0.22 4.59
N VAL A 63 4.28 -1.54 4.60
CA VAL A 63 5.14 -2.36 3.72
C VAL A 63 4.73 -2.20 2.26
N ILE A 64 3.44 -2.10 2.01
CA ILE A 64 2.85 -1.80 0.70
C ILE A 64 1.78 -0.70 0.84
N ASN A 65 1.51 0.02 -0.24
CA ASN A 65 0.42 0.99 -0.29
C ASN A 65 -0.90 0.34 -0.76
N GLY A 66 -2.02 1.07 -0.66
CA GLY A 66 -3.33 0.56 -1.04
C GLY A 66 -3.45 0.13 -2.50
N LYS A 67 -2.77 0.79 -3.42
CA LYS A 67 -2.71 0.43 -4.84
C LYS A 67 -1.99 -0.91 -5.03
N THR A 68 -0.81 -1.03 -4.48
CA THR A 68 -0.01 -2.27 -4.52
C THR A 68 -0.76 -3.43 -3.85
N ALA A 69 -1.48 -3.15 -2.76
CA ALA A 69 -2.30 -4.16 -2.09
C ALA A 69 -3.39 -4.73 -3.00
N LYS A 70 -4.01 -3.90 -3.83
CA LYS A 70 -5.01 -4.36 -4.83
C LYS A 70 -4.36 -5.25 -5.89
N ASP A 71 -3.18 -4.90 -6.36
CA ASP A 71 -2.43 -5.71 -7.32
C ASP A 71 -2.03 -7.07 -6.72
N VAL A 72 -1.54 -7.07 -5.47
CA VAL A 72 -1.24 -8.30 -4.71
C VAL A 72 -2.51 -9.13 -4.50
N PHE A 73 -3.61 -8.52 -4.14
CA PHE A 73 -4.89 -9.20 -3.95
C PHE A 73 -5.38 -9.87 -5.25
N ALA A 74 -5.27 -9.21 -6.39
CA ALA A 74 -5.61 -9.79 -7.69
C ALA A 74 -4.78 -11.06 -7.98
N ILE A 75 -3.49 -11.03 -7.70
CA ILE A 75 -2.60 -12.19 -7.83
C ILE A 75 -2.99 -13.31 -6.85
N MET A 76 -3.30 -12.96 -5.60
CA MET A 76 -3.79 -13.92 -4.61
C MET A 76 -5.08 -14.60 -5.07
N ALA A 77 -5.97 -13.85 -5.69
CA ALA A 77 -7.23 -14.36 -6.22
C ALA A 77 -7.04 -15.31 -7.43
N GLU A 78 -5.93 -15.19 -8.13
CA GLU A 78 -5.59 -16.07 -9.26
C GLU A 78 -4.78 -17.30 -8.83
N THR A 79 -3.82 -17.11 -7.93
CA THR A 79 -2.83 -18.14 -7.57
C THR A 79 -3.09 -18.78 -6.20
N GLY A 80 -3.78 -18.11 -5.30
CA GLY A 80 -3.97 -18.54 -3.91
C GLY A 80 -2.70 -18.44 -3.06
N GLU A 81 -1.66 -17.74 -3.54
CA GLU A 81 -0.40 -17.60 -2.83
C GLU A 81 -0.47 -16.62 -1.65
N ASN A 82 0.51 -16.73 -0.75
CA ASN A 82 0.66 -15.85 0.39
C ASN A 82 1.04 -14.41 -0.08
N PRO A 83 0.40 -13.36 0.45
CA PRO A 83 0.70 -11.99 0.05
C PRO A 83 2.14 -11.57 0.35
N GLU A 84 2.73 -12.04 1.45
CA GLU A 84 4.13 -11.76 1.79
C GLU A 84 5.08 -12.31 0.72
N LYS A 85 4.83 -13.54 0.28
CA LYS A 85 5.62 -14.17 -0.79
C LYS A 85 5.52 -13.41 -2.11
N ILE A 86 4.30 -13.00 -2.51
CA ILE A 86 4.07 -12.22 -3.72
C ILE A 86 4.82 -10.88 -3.66
N VAL A 87 4.76 -10.20 -2.53
CA VAL A 87 5.45 -8.92 -2.31
C VAL A 87 6.97 -9.07 -2.41
N GLU A 88 7.53 -10.15 -1.86
CA GLU A 88 8.97 -10.44 -1.94
C GLU A 88 9.42 -10.80 -3.36
N GLU A 89 8.73 -11.71 -4.01
CA GLU A 89 9.08 -12.19 -5.36
C GLU A 89 8.99 -11.09 -6.42
N LYS A 90 7.98 -10.21 -6.30
CA LYS A 90 7.76 -9.12 -7.25
C LYS A 90 8.44 -7.81 -6.84
N GLY A 91 9.12 -7.77 -5.70
CA GLY A 91 9.78 -6.57 -5.20
C GLY A 91 8.82 -5.40 -4.97
N LEU A 92 7.62 -5.68 -4.49
CA LEU A 92 6.55 -4.70 -4.29
C LEU A 92 6.62 -4.00 -2.92
N LYS A 93 7.59 -4.32 -2.08
CA LYS A 93 7.79 -3.66 -0.79
C LYS A 93 7.93 -2.16 -1.00
N GLN A 94 7.14 -1.39 -0.26
CA GLN A 94 7.25 0.06 -0.25
C GLN A 94 8.60 0.45 0.39
N VAL A 95 9.30 1.41 -0.24
CA VAL A 95 10.54 1.93 0.33
C VAL A 95 10.19 2.83 1.51
N THR A 96 10.50 2.38 2.71
CA THR A 96 10.36 3.13 3.98
C THR A 96 11.72 3.48 4.58
N ASP A 97 12.81 3.02 3.97
CA ASP A 97 14.18 3.38 4.35
C ASP A 97 14.41 4.88 4.08
N THR A 98 14.55 5.65 5.16
CA THR A 98 14.77 7.10 5.10
C THR A 98 16.03 7.45 4.32
N ALA A 99 17.09 6.67 4.46
CA ALA A 99 18.36 6.92 3.74
C ALA A 99 18.19 6.80 2.22
N ALA A 100 17.47 5.78 1.75
CA ALA A 100 17.17 5.60 0.33
C ALA A 100 16.27 6.72 -0.22
N ILE A 101 15.25 7.11 0.54
CA ILE A 101 14.35 8.22 0.18
C ILE A 101 15.10 9.54 0.18
N GLU A 102 15.96 9.79 1.16
CA GLU A 102 16.79 11.00 1.22
C GLU A 102 17.72 11.13 0.01
N ALA A 103 18.33 10.04 -0.44
CA ALA A 103 19.17 10.04 -1.64
C ALA A 103 18.38 10.46 -2.89
N VAL A 104 17.13 9.96 -3.02
CA VAL A 104 16.24 10.35 -4.12
C VAL A 104 15.85 11.83 -4.01
N ILE A 105 15.52 12.30 -2.81
CA ILE A 105 15.19 13.72 -2.54
C ILE A 105 16.35 14.62 -2.89
N ASP A 106 17.55 14.29 -2.46
CA ASP A 106 18.76 15.06 -2.75
C ASP A 106 19.03 15.15 -4.26
N SER A 107 18.82 14.06 -4.97
CA SER A 107 18.94 14.04 -6.44
C SER A 107 17.90 14.95 -7.11
N VAL A 108 16.67 14.96 -6.63
CA VAL A 108 15.58 15.82 -7.16
C VAL A 108 15.90 17.29 -6.86
N ILE A 109 16.34 17.62 -5.65
CA ILE A 109 16.73 18.99 -5.26
C ILE A 109 17.90 19.48 -6.10
N ALA A 110 18.93 18.66 -6.27
CA ALA A 110 20.12 19.00 -7.06
C ALA A 110 19.80 19.21 -8.55
N ALA A 111 18.87 18.43 -9.10
CA ALA A 111 18.43 18.55 -10.49
C ALA A 111 17.54 19.78 -10.75
N ASN A 112 16.95 20.37 -9.70
CA ASN A 112 15.98 21.48 -9.81
C ASN A 112 16.30 22.63 -8.83
N PRO A 113 17.46 23.28 -8.97
CA PRO A 113 17.88 24.35 -8.06
C PRO A 113 16.93 25.54 -8.06
N ASP A 114 16.35 25.90 -9.22
CA ASP A 114 15.42 27.01 -9.37
C ASP A 114 14.12 26.79 -8.58
N ASN A 115 13.58 25.59 -8.65
CA ASN A 115 12.38 25.21 -7.89
C ASN A 115 12.65 25.16 -6.39
N THR A 116 13.84 24.72 -5.99
CA THR A 116 14.28 24.71 -4.59
C THR A 116 14.38 26.14 -4.04
N ALA A 117 14.98 27.04 -4.80
CA ALA A 117 15.08 28.46 -4.45
C ALA A 117 13.69 29.12 -4.36
N ALA A 118 12.79 28.81 -5.31
CA ALA A 118 11.43 29.32 -5.32
C ALA A 118 10.62 28.82 -4.11
N TYR A 119 10.79 27.57 -3.71
CA TYR A 119 10.15 27.04 -2.50
C TYR A 119 10.64 27.76 -1.25
N ARG A 120 11.94 27.96 -1.11
CA ARG A 120 12.57 28.71 0.02
C ARG A 120 12.14 30.18 0.03
N ALA A 121 11.80 30.73 -1.14
CA ALA A 121 11.26 32.08 -1.27
C ALA A 121 9.77 32.22 -0.87
N GLY A 122 9.13 31.11 -0.47
CA GLY A 122 7.75 31.08 0.02
C GLY A 122 6.73 30.42 -0.89
N LYS A 123 7.14 29.84 -2.00
CA LYS A 123 6.24 29.09 -2.90
C LYS A 123 5.97 27.67 -2.38
N VAL A 124 5.24 27.58 -1.27
CA VAL A 124 4.91 26.28 -0.59
C VAL A 124 4.13 25.29 -1.47
N ALA A 125 3.44 25.79 -2.51
CA ALA A 125 2.75 24.94 -3.49
C ALA A 125 3.70 23.98 -4.24
N LEU A 126 4.99 24.31 -4.34
CA LEU A 126 6.01 23.44 -4.93
C LEU A 126 6.27 22.17 -4.11
N MET A 127 5.85 22.10 -2.85
CA MET A 127 5.95 20.88 -2.05
C MET A 127 5.28 19.69 -2.75
N GLY A 128 4.07 19.87 -3.26
CA GLY A 128 3.35 18.85 -4.03
C GLY A 128 4.10 18.42 -5.29
N TRP A 129 4.72 19.37 -5.98
CA TRP A 129 5.57 19.09 -7.14
C TRP A 129 6.79 18.24 -6.77
N PHE A 130 7.49 18.60 -5.70
CA PHE A 130 8.65 17.82 -5.19
C PHE A 130 8.24 16.40 -4.78
N VAL A 131 7.14 16.26 -4.05
CA VAL A 131 6.59 14.92 -3.69
C VAL A 131 6.32 14.11 -4.95
N GLY A 132 5.70 14.70 -5.95
CA GLY A 132 5.44 14.04 -7.23
C GLY A 132 6.71 13.59 -7.95
N GLN A 133 7.76 14.41 -7.98
CA GLN A 133 9.05 14.07 -8.57
C GLN A 133 9.75 12.93 -7.82
N VAL A 134 9.77 12.98 -6.49
CA VAL A 134 10.35 11.92 -5.66
C VAL A 134 9.58 10.61 -5.84
N MET A 135 8.27 10.65 -5.87
CA MET A 135 7.44 9.47 -6.12
C MET A 135 7.72 8.88 -7.51
N LYS A 136 7.86 9.71 -8.53
CA LYS A 136 8.22 9.28 -9.88
C LYS A 136 9.61 8.64 -9.92
N ALA A 137 10.60 9.27 -9.31
CA ALA A 137 11.98 8.78 -9.25
C ALA A 137 12.12 7.46 -8.47
N SER A 138 11.29 7.25 -7.45
CA SER A 138 11.23 6.01 -6.67
C SER A 138 10.36 4.92 -7.30
N GLY A 139 9.77 5.18 -8.47
CA GLY A 139 8.85 4.25 -9.13
C GLY A 139 7.54 4.03 -8.35
N GLY A 140 7.11 5.00 -7.56
CA GLY A 140 5.92 4.91 -6.72
C GLY A 140 6.09 4.08 -5.44
N LYS A 141 7.31 3.63 -5.15
CA LYS A 141 7.60 2.76 -3.98
C LYS A 141 7.83 3.54 -2.68
N ALA A 142 8.19 4.83 -2.75
CA ALA A 142 8.40 5.65 -1.57
C ALA A 142 7.07 5.93 -0.83
N ASN A 143 7.13 5.98 0.51
CA ASN A 143 5.99 6.36 1.32
C ASN A 143 5.77 7.89 1.22
N PRO A 144 4.61 8.37 0.71
CA PRO A 144 4.37 9.80 0.56
C PRO A 144 4.46 10.61 1.84
N GLY A 145 4.06 10.03 2.98
CA GLY A 145 4.17 10.66 4.28
C GLY A 145 5.62 10.92 4.68
N VAL A 146 6.47 9.91 4.53
CA VAL A 146 7.91 10.00 4.82
C VAL A 146 8.58 10.98 3.86
N VAL A 147 8.26 10.93 2.58
CA VAL A 147 8.76 11.88 1.56
C VAL A 147 8.42 13.32 1.95
N ASN A 148 7.19 13.58 2.36
CA ASN A 148 6.74 14.90 2.75
C ASN A 148 7.49 15.44 3.99
N GLU A 149 7.69 14.60 5.01
CA GLU A 149 8.45 14.96 6.21
C GLU A 149 9.92 15.26 5.90
N LEU A 150 10.56 14.42 5.09
CA LEU A 150 11.95 14.60 4.70
C LEU A 150 12.15 15.84 3.82
N LEU A 151 11.24 16.09 2.89
CA LEU A 151 11.25 17.31 2.07
C LEU A 151 11.13 18.57 2.95
N LYS A 152 10.23 18.57 3.93
CA LYS A 152 10.11 19.69 4.87
C LYS A 152 11.40 19.97 5.62
N LYS A 153 12.10 18.92 6.05
CA LYS A 153 13.39 19.06 6.75
C LYS A 153 14.50 19.59 5.83
N LYS A 154 14.57 19.10 4.60
CA LYS A 154 15.64 19.48 3.66
C LYS A 154 15.44 20.80 2.97
N LEU A 155 14.19 21.20 2.76
CA LEU A 155 13.84 22.47 2.10
C LEU A 155 13.67 23.63 3.10
N ALA A 156 13.55 23.33 4.38
CA ALA A 156 13.40 24.34 5.42
C ALA A 156 14.60 25.28 5.54
#